data_89d8c8411f23311544198d50ca62a802
#
_entry.id   89d8c8411f23311544198d50ca62a802
#
_cell.length_a   1.000
_cell.length_b   1.000
_cell.length_c   1.000
_cell.angle_alpha   90.00
_cell.angle_beta   90.00
_cell.angle_gamma   90.00
#
_symmetry.space_group_name_H-M   'P 1'
#
loop_
_entity.id
_entity.type
_entity.pdbx_description
1 polymer ?
#
loop_
_entity_poly.entity_id
_entity_poly.type
_entity_poly.pdbx_seq_one_letter_code
_entity_poly.pdbx_strand_id
1 'polypeptide(L)'
;NTDIGVFFDKSKGLFSIGYNPRENALSPNHYDLLMSEARMTSYFAIAKRLIPKKHWRLLGRTMARLGLYAGPISYSGTMFEFFMPELLLQSETGSLAYEGLKFCIHCQKKRSKDTDVPFGISESGYYAFDNALNYQYKAHGVQKLGLRRNLDSELVVSPYSSYLSLEYDFDS
;
A
#
# COMPACT_ATOMS: atom_id res chain seq x y z
N ASN A 1 -10.08 9.84 22.29
CA ASN A 1 -9.36 8.60 22.63
C ASN A 1 -9.96 7.46 21.80
N THR A 2 -9.34 7.16 20.67
CA THR A 2 -9.78 6.04 19.84
C THR A 2 -8.91 4.83 20.19
N ASP A 3 -9.52 3.77 20.68
CA ASP A 3 -8.82 2.50 20.91
C ASP A 3 -8.87 1.67 19.63
N ILE A 4 -7.81 1.75 18.84
CA ILE A 4 -7.67 0.94 17.62
C ILE A 4 -7.28 -0.52 17.92
N GLY A 5 -6.92 -0.84 19.17
CA GLY A 5 -6.58 -2.19 19.60
C GLY A 5 -7.74 -3.17 19.46
N VAL A 6 -8.99 -2.68 19.40
CA VAL A 6 -10.19 -3.51 19.17
C VAL A 6 -10.16 -4.27 17.82
N PHE A 7 -9.44 -3.75 16.84
CA PHE A 7 -9.25 -4.41 15.54
C PHE A 7 -8.09 -5.41 15.50
N PHE A 8 -7.36 -5.55 16.61
CA PHE A 8 -6.19 -6.42 16.65
C PHE A 8 -6.58 -7.87 17.00
N ASP A 9 -6.43 -8.75 16.02
CA ASP A 9 -6.59 -10.19 16.22
C ASP A 9 -5.38 -10.75 16.99
N LYS A 10 -5.56 -11.00 18.28
CA LYS A 10 -4.49 -11.52 19.15
C LYS A 10 -4.01 -12.91 18.75
N SER A 11 -4.88 -13.72 18.11
CA SER A 11 -4.54 -15.09 17.70
C SER A 11 -3.59 -15.09 16.50
N LYS A 12 -3.76 -14.15 15.57
CA LYS A 12 -2.92 -13.96 14.38
C LYS A 12 -1.77 -12.98 14.64
N GLY A 13 -1.92 -12.10 15.61
CA GLY A 13 -0.98 -11.02 15.87
C GLY A 13 -1.02 -9.92 14.80
N LEU A 14 -2.13 -9.76 14.10
CA LEU A 14 -2.34 -8.85 12.97
C LEU A 14 -3.60 -8.02 13.14
N PHE A 15 -3.68 -6.88 12.46
CA PHE A 15 -4.90 -6.09 12.37
C PHE A 15 -5.86 -6.69 11.36
N SER A 16 -7.12 -6.88 11.78
CA SER A 16 -8.22 -7.17 10.85
C SER A 16 -8.49 -5.95 9.96
N ILE A 17 -8.88 -6.20 8.70
CA ILE A 17 -9.24 -5.13 7.75
C ILE A 17 -10.57 -4.45 8.09
N GLY A 18 -11.35 -5.00 9.00
CA GLY A 18 -12.63 -4.42 9.40
C GLY A 18 -13.36 -5.21 10.47
N TYR A 19 -14.54 -4.72 10.79
CA TYR A 19 -15.47 -5.30 11.74
C TYR A 19 -16.86 -5.38 11.12
N ASN A 20 -17.49 -6.54 11.20
CA ASN A 20 -18.86 -6.75 10.75
C ASN A 20 -19.85 -6.54 11.93
N PRO A 21 -20.61 -5.43 11.96
CA PRO A 21 -21.54 -5.16 13.05
C PRO A 21 -22.70 -6.16 13.15
N ARG A 22 -23.09 -6.77 12.03
CA ARG A 22 -24.21 -7.72 11.99
C ARG A 22 -23.84 -9.05 12.65
N GLU A 23 -22.61 -9.48 12.45
CA GLU A 23 -22.07 -10.72 13.00
C GLU A 23 -21.34 -10.51 14.33
N ASN A 24 -21.18 -9.25 14.74
CA ASN A 24 -20.40 -8.85 15.92
C ASN A 24 -19.00 -9.49 15.92
N ALA A 25 -18.32 -9.48 14.75
CA ALA A 25 -17.06 -10.16 14.54
C ALA A 25 -16.08 -9.34 13.71
N LEU A 26 -14.80 -9.56 13.94
CA LEU A 26 -13.73 -9.05 13.08
C LEU A 26 -13.77 -9.76 11.72
N SER A 27 -13.42 -9.03 10.67
CA SER A 27 -13.18 -9.64 9.34
C SER A 27 -12.10 -10.73 9.45
N PRO A 28 -12.25 -11.85 8.73
CA PRO A 28 -11.23 -12.90 8.72
C PRO A 28 -9.96 -12.51 7.96
N ASN A 29 -10.00 -11.42 7.20
CA ASN A 29 -8.86 -10.89 6.46
C ASN A 29 -8.07 -9.89 7.31
N HIS A 30 -6.76 -9.82 7.08
CA HIS A 30 -5.85 -9.00 7.88
C HIS A 30 -4.95 -8.15 7.01
N TYR A 31 -4.51 -7.01 7.55
CA TYR A 31 -3.39 -6.24 7.02
C TYR A 31 -2.08 -6.95 7.41
N ASP A 32 -1.51 -7.68 6.49
CA ASP A 32 -0.38 -8.60 6.73
C ASP A 32 0.89 -8.22 5.97
N LEU A 33 0.90 -7.10 5.23
CA LEU A 33 2.04 -6.66 4.45
C LEU A 33 2.71 -5.40 5.03
N LEU A 34 4.05 -5.36 4.96
CA LEU A 34 4.83 -4.17 5.35
C LEU A 34 4.56 -3.01 4.39
N MET A 35 4.54 -3.28 3.08
CA MET A 35 4.21 -2.24 2.08
C MET A 35 2.69 -2.16 1.94
N SER A 36 2.10 -1.40 2.84
CA SER A 36 0.68 -1.09 2.91
C SER A 36 0.51 0.24 3.63
N GLU A 37 -0.52 0.99 3.31
CA GLU A 37 -0.93 2.20 4.03
C GLU A 37 -1.23 1.89 5.51
N ALA A 38 -1.69 0.68 5.81
CA ALA A 38 -1.98 0.23 7.18
C ALA A 38 -0.73 0.15 8.08
N ARG A 39 0.50 0.23 7.53
CA ARG A 39 1.72 0.27 8.37
C ARG A 39 1.75 1.47 9.29
N MET A 40 1.08 2.59 8.94
CA MET A 40 0.91 3.75 9.84
C MET A 40 0.15 3.37 11.11
N THR A 41 -0.98 2.67 10.94
CA THR A 41 -1.79 2.18 12.06
C THR A 41 -1.00 1.21 12.94
N SER A 42 -0.26 0.29 12.32
CA SER A 42 0.63 -0.66 13.00
C SER A 42 1.69 0.06 13.84
N TYR A 43 2.38 1.03 13.26
CA TYR A 43 3.38 1.82 13.95
C TYR A 43 2.79 2.62 15.11
N PHE A 44 1.69 3.34 14.87
CA PHE A 44 0.98 4.11 15.89
C PHE A 44 0.53 3.24 17.06
N ALA A 45 -0.07 2.09 16.79
CA ALA A 45 -0.54 1.17 17.82
C ALA A 45 0.62 0.63 18.69
N ILE A 46 1.76 0.33 18.08
CA ILE A 46 2.98 -0.08 18.80
C ILE A 46 3.53 1.07 19.63
N ALA A 47 3.62 2.28 19.07
CA ALA A 47 4.12 3.46 19.78
C ALA A 47 3.25 3.82 21.00
N LYS A 48 1.94 3.66 20.88
CA LYS A 48 0.97 3.83 21.98
C LYS A 48 0.89 2.62 22.92
N ARG A 49 1.66 1.55 22.68
CA ARG A 49 1.65 0.31 23.47
C ARG A 49 0.28 -0.40 23.52
N LEU A 50 -0.56 -0.19 22.50
CA LEU A 50 -1.85 -0.86 22.35
C LEU A 50 -1.69 -2.31 21.89
N ILE A 51 -0.60 -2.60 21.18
CA ILE A 51 -0.27 -3.92 20.66
C ILE A 51 1.22 -4.24 20.86
N PRO A 52 1.60 -5.54 20.86
CA PRO A 52 2.99 -5.94 21.05
C PRO A 52 3.90 -5.54 19.85
N LYS A 53 5.15 -5.14 20.13
CA LYS A 53 6.17 -4.84 19.09
C LYS A 53 6.41 -5.99 18.11
N LYS A 54 6.19 -7.24 18.53
CA LYS A 54 6.34 -8.43 17.67
C LYS A 54 5.43 -8.38 16.42
N HIS A 55 4.30 -7.64 16.48
CA HIS A 55 3.42 -7.43 15.34
C HIS A 55 4.19 -6.95 14.09
N TRP A 56 5.11 -5.98 14.24
CA TRP A 56 5.90 -5.44 13.13
C TRP A 56 6.71 -6.52 12.38
N ARG A 57 7.14 -7.57 13.08
CA ARG A 57 7.89 -8.68 12.47
C ARG A 57 7.00 -9.65 11.71
N LEU A 58 5.69 -9.66 12.00
CA LEU A 58 4.71 -10.51 11.32
C LEU A 58 4.24 -9.93 9.99
N LEU A 59 4.46 -8.63 9.76
CA LEU A 59 4.15 -8.01 8.47
C LEU A 59 5.02 -8.63 7.38
N GLY A 60 4.38 -9.18 6.36
CA GLY A 60 5.02 -9.86 5.23
C GLY A 60 5.92 -8.93 4.43
N ARG A 61 7.03 -9.48 3.95
CA ARG A 61 8.07 -8.78 3.18
C ARG A 61 8.37 -9.53 1.90
N THR A 62 7.31 -9.88 1.18
CA THR A 62 7.45 -10.53 -0.13
C THR A 62 8.25 -9.63 -1.05
N MET A 63 9.31 -10.17 -1.65
CA MET A 63 10.23 -9.44 -2.51
C MET A 63 9.96 -9.71 -3.98
N ALA A 64 10.10 -8.68 -4.80
CA ALA A 64 10.17 -8.84 -6.25
C ALA A 64 11.46 -8.20 -6.79
N ARG A 65 11.79 -8.53 -8.05
CA ARG A 65 12.96 -8.00 -8.75
C ARG A 65 12.62 -7.59 -10.17
N LEU A 66 13.15 -6.46 -10.60
CA LEU A 66 13.10 -5.98 -11.99
C LEU A 66 14.48 -5.46 -12.41
N GLY A 67 15.15 -6.19 -13.28
CA GLY A 67 16.55 -5.90 -13.64
C GLY A 67 17.46 -6.01 -12.41
N LEU A 68 18.20 -4.94 -12.11
CA LEU A 68 19.11 -4.85 -10.97
C LEU A 68 18.42 -4.37 -9.67
N TYR A 69 17.18 -3.90 -9.76
CA TYR A 69 16.43 -3.40 -8.63
C TYR A 69 15.57 -4.50 -7.99
N ALA A 70 15.50 -4.50 -6.67
CA ALA A 70 14.65 -5.39 -5.91
C ALA A 70 14.07 -4.65 -4.69
N GLY A 71 12.86 -5.02 -4.30
CA GLY A 71 12.21 -4.42 -3.13
C GLY A 71 10.99 -5.21 -2.68
N PRO A 72 10.49 -4.93 -1.47
CA PRO A 72 9.25 -5.49 -1.00
C PRO A 72 8.08 -4.96 -1.81
N ILE A 73 7.06 -5.81 -2.00
CA ILE A 73 5.85 -5.48 -2.75
C ILE A 73 4.64 -5.36 -1.84
N SER A 74 3.60 -4.70 -2.35
CA SER A 74 2.31 -4.49 -1.68
C SER A 74 1.26 -5.50 -2.17
N TYR A 75 0.00 -5.31 -1.78
CA TYR A 75 -1.09 -6.14 -2.28
C TYR A 75 -1.53 -5.71 -3.69
N SER A 76 -1.81 -4.43 -3.89
CA SER A 76 -2.34 -3.89 -5.15
C SER A 76 -1.30 -3.21 -6.03
N GLY A 77 -0.05 -3.04 -5.58
CA GLY A 77 1.02 -2.43 -6.37
C GLY A 77 0.78 -0.95 -6.71
N THR A 78 -0.02 -0.26 -5.90
CA THR A 78 -0.37 1.15 -6.10
C THR A 78 0.69 2.06 -5.47
N MET A 79 0.93 3.23 -6.03
CA MET A 79 1.82 4.21 -5.37
C MET A 79 1.28 4.65 -4.01
N PHE A 80 -0.04 4.66 -3.81
CA PHE A 80 -0.67 4.98 -2.54
C PHE A 80 -0.16 4.08 -1.40
N GLU A 81 -0.16 2.76 -1.59
CA GLU A 81 0.30 1.81 -0.57
C GLU A 81 1.76 2.03 -0.16
N PHE A 82 2.59 2.53 -1.09
CA PHE A 82 4.01 2.80 -0.84
C PHE A 82 4.23 4.16 -0.20
N PHE A 83 3.65 5.24 -0.74
CA PHE A 83 4.02 6.61 -0.43
C PHE A 83 3.11 7.32 0.57
N MET A 84 1.82 6.93 0.70
CA MET A 84 0.93 7.57 1.68
C MET A 84 1.48 7.50 3.11
N PRO A 85 2.05 6.38 3.58
CA PRO A 85 2.66 6.32 4.90
C PRO A 85 3.81 7.30 5.12
N GLU A 86 4.54 7.67 4.09
CA GLU A 86 5.71 8.55 4.19
C GLU A 86 5.35 9.97 4.65
N LEU A 87 4.10 10.38 4.45
CA LEU A 87 3.60 11.68 4.95
C LEU A 87 3.67 11.79 6.48
N LEU A 88 3.62 10.69 7.20
CA LEU A 88 3.58 10.65 8.66
C LEU A 88 4.69 9.80 9.28
N LEU A 89 5.24 8.86 8.53
CA LEU A 89 6.23 7.88 8.96
C LEU A 89 7.32 7.76 7.89
N GLN A 90 8.22 8.72 7.85
CA GLN A 90 9.33 8.71 6.90
C GLN A 90 10.22 7.48 7.09
N SER A 91 10.54 6.84 5.99
CA SER A 91 11.43 5.67 5.97
C SER A 91 12.88 6.12 5.96
N GLU A 92 13.68 5.60 6.91
CA GLU A 92 15.12 5.86 6.95
C GLU A 92 15.83 5.28 5.72
N THR A 93 16.79 6.03 5.19
CA THR A 93 17.65 5.60 4.08
C THR A 93 18.32 4.26 4.41
N GLY A 94 18.26 3.32 3.46
CA GLY A 94 18.79 1.97 3.64
C GLY A 94 17.86 1.02 4.41
N SER A 95 16.71 1.49 4.91
CA SER A 95 15.69 0.60 5.45
C SER A 95 14.98 -0.18 4.33
N LEU A 96 14.38 -1.33 4.67
CA LEU A 96 13.64 -2.12 3.70
C LEU A 96 12.46 -1.36 3.09
N ALA A 97 11.78 -0.51 3.87
CA ALA A 97 10.70 0.32 3.37
C ALA A 97 11.23 1.36 2.35
N TYR A 98 12.34 2.02 2.65
CA TYR A 98 13.00 2.96 1.73
C TYR A 98 13.41 2.31 0.41
N GLU A 99 14.00 1.10 0.46
CA GLU A 99 14.31 0.35 -0.77
C GLU A 99 13.04 -0.06 -1.53
N GLY A 100 11.93 -0.28 -0.82
CA GLY A 100 10.60 -0.46 -1.41
C GLY A 100 10.12 0.74 -2.20
N LEU A 101 10.29 1.96 -1.69
CA LEU A 101 9.96 3.21 -2.39
C LEU A 101 10.75 3.35 -3.69
N LYS A 102 12.07 3.14 -3.63
CA LYS A 102 12.95 3.17 -4.81
C LYS A 102 12.54 2.12 -5.85
N PHE A 103 12.24 0.91 -5.39
CA PHE A 103 11.78 -0.16 -6.27
C PHE A 103 10.42 0.18 -6.91
N CYS A 104 9.51 0.81 -6.14
CA CYS A 104 8.23 1.30 -6.66
C CYS A 104 8.44 2.30 -7.79
N ILE A 105 9.24 3.35 -7.57
CA ILE A 105 9.55 4.35 -8.59
C ILE A 105 10.15 3.71 -9.84
N HIS A 106 11.12 2.80 -9.67
CA HIS A 106 11.74 2.10 -10.79
C HIS A 106 10.71 1.32 -11.64
N CYS A 107 9.81 0.58 -10.99
CA CYS A 107 8.77 -0.18 -11.69
C CYS A 107 7.74 0.73 -12.37
N GLN A 108 7.35 1.82 -11.72
CA GLN A 108 6.44 2.82 -12.27
C GLN A 108 7.03 3.51 -13.51
N LYS A 109 8.30 3.97 -13.44
CA LYS A 109 9.02 4.55 -14.59
C LYS A 109 9.15 3.55 -15.74
N LYS A 110 9.46 2.30 -15.44
CA LYS A 110 9.53 1.26 -16.47
C LYS A 110 8.17 1.05 -17.14
N ARG A 111 7.09 0.96 -16.34
CA ARG A 111 5.73 0.81 -16.88
C ARG A 111 5.32 2.02 -17.74
N SER A 112 5.62 3.24 -17.29
CA SER A 112 5.39 4.48 -18.03
C SER A 112 6.04 4.43 -19.42
N LYS A 113 7.32 4.04 -19.49
CA LYS A 113 8.05 3.88 -20.76
C LYS A 113 7.48 2.80 -21.66
N ASP A 114 7.03 1.66 -21.09
CA ASP A 114 6.51 0.54 -21.87
C ASP A 114 5.13 0.82 -22.46
N THR A 115 4.37 1.75 -21.89
CA THR A 115 2.98 2.03 -22.26
C THR A 115 2.78 3.43 -22.84
N ASP A 116 3.82 4.24 -22.88
CA ASP A 116 3.79 5.64 -23.33
C ASP A 116 2.72 6.49 -22.59
N VAL A 117 2.59 6.26 -21.27
CA VAL A 117 1.72 7.03 -20.39
C VAL A 117 2.52 7.73 -19.31
N PRO A 118 2.02 8.85 -18.76
CA PRO A 118 2.69 9.51 -17.64
C PRO A 118 2.91 8.57 -16.45
N PHE A 119 3.93 8.86 -15.67
CA PHE A 119 4.23 8.21 -14.41
C PHE A 119 3.13 8.47 -13.37
N GLY A 120 2.81 7.47 -12.52
CA GLY A 120 1.90 7.66 -11.39
C GLY A 120 0.65 6.76 -11.39
N ILE A 121 0.81 5.48 -11.73
CA ILE A 121 -0.29 4.51 -11.66
C ILE A 121 -0.63 4.24 -10.19
N SER A 122 -1.87 4.60 -9.78
CA SER A 122 -2.31 4.46 -8.40
C SER A 122 -3.84 4.38 -8.30
N GLU A 123 -4.34 4.33 -7.09
CA GLU A 123 -5.76 4.27 -6.79
C GLU A 123 -6.50 5.50 -7.30
N SER A 124 -7.69 5.27 -7.86
CA SER A 124 -8.53 6.35 -8.36
C SER A 124 -10.01 6.03 -8.26
N GLY A 125 -10.81 7.06 -8.04
CA GLY A 125 -12.24 7.02 -8.29
C GLY A 125 -12.52 7.12 -9.78
N TYR A 126 -13.65 6.55 -10.21
CA TYR A 126 -14.18 6.78 -11.54
C TYR A 126 -15.04 8.04 -11.55
N TYR A 127 -15.07 8.71 -12.66
CA TYR A 127 -15.88 9.90 -12.83
C TYR A 127 -17.40 9.61 -12.86
N ALA A 128 -17.79 8.38 -13.20
CA ALA A 128 -19.19 7.95 -13.30
C ALA A 128 -19.57 7.01 -12.16
N PHE A 129 -20.83 7.11 -11.74
CA PHE A 129 -21.45 6.14 -10.83
C PHE A 129 -21.91 4.89 -11.61
N ASP A 130 -22.13 3.77 -10.90
CA ASP A 130 -22.79 2.62 -11.48
C ASP A 130 -24.31 2.85 -11.64
N ASN A 131 -25.01 1.86 -12.19
CA ASN A 131 -26.47 1.96 -12.42
C ASN A 131 -27.30 2.10 -11.13
N ALA A 132 -26.72 1.78 -9.98
CA ALA A 132 -27.33 1.94 -8.66
C ALA A 132 -26.87 3.23 -7.95
N LEU A 133 -26.21 4.13 -8.66
CA LEU A 133 -25.64 5.39 -8.18
C LEU A 133 -24.57 5.22 -7.09
N ASN A 134 -23.89 4.08 -7.04
CA ASN A 134 -22.78 3.90 -6.14
C ASN A 134 -21.51 4.51 -6.73
N TYR A 135 -20.72 5.13 -5.85
CA TYR A 135 -19.38 5.61 -6.18
C TYR A 135 -18.46 4.45 -6.55
N GLN A 136 -17.75 4.61 -7.66
CA GLN A 136 -16.84 3.61 -8.17
C GLN A 136 -15.39 4.01 -7.87
N TYR A 137 -14.64 3.08 -7.30
CA TYR A 137 -13.24 3.25 -6.92
C TYR A 137 -12.45 1.97 -7.17
N LYS A 138 -11.20 2.11 -7.63
CA LYS A 138 -10.34 0.96 -7.86
C LYS A 138 -8.88 1.26 -7.53
N ALA A 139 -8.21 0.26 -6.97
CA ALA A 139 -6.77 0.26 -6.78
C ALA A 139 -6.10 -0.18 -8.10
N HIS A 140 -5.65 0.79 -8.90
CA HIS A 140 -4.83 0.56 -10.08
C HIS A 140 -3.36 0.48 -9.67
N GLY A 141 -2.65 -0.53 -10.15
CA GLY A 141 -1.27 -0.75 -9.75
C GLY A 141 -0.43 -1.36 -10.87
N VAL A 142 0.85 -1.52 -10.60
CA VAL A 142 1.79 -2.18 -11.49
C VAL A 142 1.97 -3.63 -11.05
N GLN A 143 1.78 -4.59 -11.95
CA GLN A 143 1.82 -6.03 -11.63
C GLN A 143 3.10 -6.45 -10.90
N LYS A 144 4.23 -5.84 -11.25
CA LYS A 144 5.52 -6.15 -10.62
C LYS A 144 5.61 -5.73 -9.15
N LEU A 145 4.75 -4.80 -8.72
CA LEU A 145 4.69 -4.25 -7.37
C LEU A 145 3.62 -4.89 -6.50
N GLY A 146 2.72 -5.70 -7.06
CA GLY A 146 1.57 -6.22 -6.34
C GLY A 146 1.44 -7.73 -6.36
N LEU A 147 0.86 -8.28 -5.29
CA LEU A 147 0.48 -9.69 -5.20
C LEU A 147 -0.80 -10.00 -5.98
N ARG A 148 -1.70 -9.04 -6.08
CA ARG A 148 -2.96 -9.17 -6.83
C ARG A 148 -2.65 -9.42 -8.31
N ARG A 149 -3.45 -10.28 -8.93
CA ARG A 149 -3.32 -10.58 -10.36
C ARG A 149 -4.06 -9.56 -11.23
N ASN A 150 -3.66 -9.48 -12.50
CA ASN A 150 -4.30 -8.64 -13.54
C ASN A 150 -4.27 -7.13 -13.23
N LEU A 151 -3.23 -6.66 -12.54
CA LEU A 151 -3.06 -5.24 -12.26
C LEU A 151 -2.77 -4.43 -13.52
N ASP A 152 -2.12 -5.04 -14.51
CA ASP A 152 -1.76 -4.38 -15.77
C ASP A 152 -2.92 -4.33 -16.79
N SER A 153 -4.12 -4.82 -16.45
CA SER A 153 -5.29 -4.83 -17.35
C SER A 153 -5.86 -3.44 -17.62
N GLU A 154 -5.57 -2.48 -16.76
CA GLU A 154 -6.03 -1.10 -16.88
C GLU A 154 -4.88 -0.14 -16.57
N LEU A 155 -4.90 1.01 -17.25
CA LEU A 155 -3.94 2.08 -17.05
C LEU A 155 -4.67 3.33 -16.59
N VAL A 156 -4.53 3.64 -15.29
CA VAL A 156 -5.07 4.88 -14.71
C VAL A 156 -3.96 5.58 -13.96
N VAL A 157 -3.60 6.77 -14.43
CA VAL A 157 -2.63 7.66 -13.80
C VAL A 157 -3.34 8.60 -12.85
N SER A 158 -2.87 8.65 -11.62
CA SER A 158 -3.41 9.51 -10.57
C SER A 158 -2.37 10.58 -10.21
N PRO A 159 -2.53 11.85 -10.62
CA PRO A 159 -1.50 12.87 -10.46
C PRO A 159 -1.02 13.09 -9.03
N TYR A 160 -1.88 12.86 -8.03
CA TYR A 160 -1.49 12.97 -6.63
C TYR A 160 -0.34 12.02 -6.27
N SER A 161 -0.30 10.85 -6.89
CA SER A 161 0.71 9.83 -6.57
C SER A 161 2.10 10.21 -7.08
N SER A 162 2.18 10.85 -8.24
CA SER A 162 3.44 11.43 -8.74
C SER A 162 3.92 12.53 -7.79
N TYR A 163 3.01 13.36 -7.28
CA TYR A 163 3.35 14.39 -6.29
C TYR A 163 3.89 13.80 -4.99
N LEU A 164 3.31 12.71 -4.48
CA LEU A 164 3.77 12.04 -3.26
C LEU A 164 5.20 11.47 -3.39
N SER A 165 5.64 11.17 -4.61
CA SER A 165 6.99 10.62 -4.84
C SER A 165 8.10 11.66 -5.03
N LEU A 166 7.77 12.94 -5.13
CA LEU A 166 8.75 14.01 -5.44
C LEU A 166 9.92 14.09 -4.45
N GLU A 167 9.69 13.79 -3.17
CA GLU A 167 10.76 13.80 -2.16
C GLU A 167 11.81 12.70 -2.41
N TYR A 168 11.43 11.64 -3.13
CA TYR A 168 12.26 10.46 -3.36
C TYR A 168 12.82 10.38 -4.77
N ASP A 169 12.31 11.18 -5.69
CA ASP A 169 12.74 11.18 -7.09
C ASP A 169 12.37 12.48 -7.81
N PHE A 170 13.29 13.43 -7.83
CA PHE A 170 13.11 14.72 -8.51
C PHE A 170 13.24 14.66 -10.03
N ASP A 171 13.72 13.53 -10.59
CA ASP A 171 13.89 13.34 -12.02
C ASP A 171 12.68 12.70 -12.70
N SER A 172 11.56 12.61 -12.00
CA SER A 172 10.32 11.96 -12.46
C SER A 172 9.41 12.91 -13.20
#